data_0cb40b543174f2a4dcfbb09bed8b9425
#
_entry.id   0cb40b543174f2a4dcfbb09bed8b9425
#
_cell.length_a   1.000
_cell.length_b   1.000
_cell.length_c   1.000
_cell.angle_alpha   90.00
_cell.angle_beta   90.00
_cell.angle_gamma   90.00
#
_symmetry.space_group_name_H-M   'P 1'
#
loop_
_entity.id
_entity.type
_entity.pdbx_description
1 polymer ?
#
loop_
_entity_poly.entity_id
_entity_poly.type
_entity_poly.pdbx_seq_one_letter_code
_entity_poly.pdbx_strand_id
1 'polypeptide(L)'
;MCGRYAVTLAPEVFRQMFGYPEQPNFPPRYNIAPTQPIAIVRMKEGRREIALVRWGLLPSWVKDPKDFALVINARGESVLDKPAFRAAMKRRRCLILADGFYEWKAAGKGKQPHFIRRKDGAPFAFAGLWECWTGPNGEELETAAIVTTSANRDLAPIHERMPVVVPADAFALWLDPNVDEKTAASLIAPAQNDLFEAYPVSTAVNRVANDNAELVARFDGPPAPAPRQAAPKKAAAAPATRKPPKDDGQASLF
;
A
#
# COMPACT_ATOMS: atom_id res chain seq x y z
N MET A 1 9.17 -3.38 1.31
CA MET A 1 8.25 -2.64 0.42
C MET A 1 7.15 -2.04 1.28
N CYS A 2 6.83 -0.76 1.10
CA CYS A 2 5.85 -0.04 1.92
C CYS A 2 4.49 -0.77 1.93
N GLY A 3 4.16 -1.40 3.01
CA GLY A 3 2.91 -2.16 3.21
C GLY A 3 2.08 -1.64 4.38
N ARG A 4 2.52 -0.56 5.01
CA ARG A 4 1.83 0.08 6.11
C ARG A 4 2.26 1.53 6.25
N TYR A 5 1.32 2.45 6.48
CA TYR A 5 1.64 3.86 6.67
C TYR A 5 0.63 4.58 7.57
N ALA A 6 0.86 5.85 7.85
CA ALA A 6 0.06 6.65 8.75
C ALA A 6 -0.31 8.01 8.14
N VAL A 7 -1.46 8.54 8.57
CA VAL A 7 -1.98 9.88 8.33
C VAL A 7 -2.50 10.37 9.68
N THR A 8 -1.67 11.04 10.45
CA THR A 8 -1.97 11.38 11.84
C THR A 8 -2.17 12.87 12.09
N LEU A 9 -1.65 13.71 11.17
CA LEU A 9 -1.82 15.15 11.22
C LEU A 9 -3.26 15.58 10.91
N ALA A 10 -3.63 16.77 11.33
CA ALA A 10 -4.94 17.33 11.05
C ALA A 10 -5.18 17.47 9.53
N PRO A 11 -6.41 17.20 9.04
CA PRO A 11 -6.74 17.30 7.61
C PRO A 11 -6.37 18.63 6.96
N GLU A 12 -6.44 19.72 7.72
CA GLU A 12 -6.09 21.07 7.25
C GLU A 12 -4.62 21.18 6.85
N VAL A 13 -3.70 20.51 7.56
CA VAL A 13 -2.26 20.51 7.23
C VAL A 13 -2.03 19.88 5.86
N PHE A 14 -2.74 18.79 5.57
CA PHE A 14 -2.69 18.15 4.25
C PHE A 14 -3.33 19.05 3.19
N ARG A 15 -4.50 19.65 3.48
CA ARG A 15 -5.18 20.54 2.55
C ARG A 15 -4.29 21.70 2.10
N GLN A 16 -3.59 22.33 3.02
CA GLN A 16 -2.66 23.43 2.72
C GLN A 16 -1.48 22.96 1.87
N MET A 17 -0.87 21.82 2.18
CA MET A 17 0.27 21.30 1.44
C MET A 17 -0.12 20.83 0.03
N PHE A 18 -1.22 20.12 -0.09
CA PHE A 18 -1.61 19.46 -1.34
C PHE A 18 -2.48 20.32 -2.25
N GLY A 19 -3.07 21.41 -1.73
CA GLY A 19 -3.79 22.41 -2.50
C GLY A 19 -5.09 21.94 -3.13
N TYR A 20 -5.86 21.11 -2.43
CA TYR A 20 -7.22 20.72 -2.82
C TYR A 20 -8.25 21.60 -2.06
N PRO A 21 -9.41 21.90 -2.67
CA PRO A 21 -10.40 22.82 -2.07
C PRO A 21 -11.29 22.18 -1.01
N GLU A 22 -11.52 20.86 -1.08
CA GLU A 22 -12.39 20.12 -0.20
C GLU A 22 -11.90 20.17 1.26
N GLN A 23 -12.84 20.04 2.21
CA GLN A 23 -12.55 19.99 3.64
C GLN A 23 -12.99 18.64 4.23
N PRO A 24 -12.28 17.55 3.90
CA PRO A 24 -12.63 16.26 4.44
C PRO A 24 -12.39 16.22 5.93
N ASN A 25 -13.31 15.59 6.65
CA ASN A 25 -13.15 15.28 8.07
C ASN A 25 -12.85 13.79 8.22
N PHE A 26 -11.57 13.42 8.23
CA PHE A 26 -11.15 12.05 8.52
C PHE A 26 -10.35 12.01 9.82
N PRO A 27 -10.57 10.98 10.66
CA PRO A 27 -9.82 10.83 11.90
C PRO A 27 -8.36 10.47 11.61
N PRO A 28 -7.45 10.72 12.55
CA PRO A 28 -6.08 10.21 12.45
C PRO A 28 -6.06 8.70 12.26
N ARG A 29 -5.18 8.23 11.37
CA ARG A 29 -4.97 6.83 11.06
C ARG A 29 -3.49 6.50 11.28
N TYR A 30 -3.23 5.64 12.24
CA TYR A 30 -1.87 5.27 12.65
C TYR A 30 -1.38 3.98 12.01
N ASN A 31 -2.26 3.22 11.37
CA ASN A 31 -1.95 1.86 10.91
C ASN A 31 -2.72 1.48 9.64
N ILE A 32 -2.61 2.30 8.60
CA ILE A 32 -3.27 2.06 7.31
C ILE A 32 -2.64 0.83 6.64
N ALA A 33 -3.49 -0.15 6.31
CA ALA A 33 -3.09 -1.43 5.72
C ALA A 33 -3.68 -1.63 4.32
N PRO A 34 -3.09 -2.52 3.51
CA PRO A 34 -3.64 -2.89 2.20
C PRO A 34 -5.13 -3.24 2.27
N THR A 35 -5.84 -2.97 1.19
CA THR A 35 -7.29 -3.11 0.98
C THR A 35 -8.16 -2.08 1.69
N GLN A 36 -7.62 -1.30 2.58
CA GLN A 36 -8.34 -0.22 3.24
C GLN A 36 -8.49 1.02 2.32
N PRO A 37 -9.48 1.90 2.59
CA PRO A 37 -9.57 3.19 1.91
C PRO A 37 -8.40 4.08 2.29
N ILE A 38 -7.83 4.76 1.29
CA ILE A 38 -6.73 5.71 1.41
C ILE A 38 -7.08 7.01 0.71
N ALA A 39 -6.60 8.13 1.25
CA ALA A 39 -6.77 9.44 0.64
C ALA A 39 -5.69 9.67 -0.43
N ILE A 40 -6.13 10.05 -1.62
CA ILE A 40 -5.27 10.48 -2.72
C ILE A 40 -5.66 11.88 -3.20
N VAL A 41 -4.69 12.61 -3.74
CA VAL A 41 -4.94 13.83 -4.52
C VAL A 41 -4.62 13.55 -5.98
N ARG A 42 -5.57 13.89 -6.85
CA ARG A 42 -5.46 13.71 -8.32
C ARG A 42 -5.91 14.97 -9.05
N MET A 43 -5.62 15.04 -10.33
CA MET A 43 -6.22 16.04 -11.21
C MET A 43 -7.55 15.54 -11.73
N LYS A 44 -8.59 16.38 -11.60
CA LYS A 44 -9.91 16.18 -12.20
C LYS A 44 -10.42 17.53 -12.71
N GLU A 45 -10.81 17.58 -13.97
CA GLU A 45 -11.34 18.79 -14.60
C GLU A 45 -10.44 20.04 -14.39
N GLY A 46 -9.11 19.84 -14.50
CA GLY A 46 -8.13 20.93 -14.40
C GLY A 46 -7.82 21.41 -12.98
N ARG A 47 -8.37 20.79 -11.93
CA ARG A 47 -8.12 21.12 -10.52
C ARG A 47 -7.67 19.91 -9.71
N ARG A 48 -7.02 20.16 -8.60
CA ARG A 48 -6.71 19.11 -7.63
C ARG A 48 -7.98 18.73 -6.86
N GLU A 49 -8.21 17.45 -6.71
CA GLU A 49 -9.34 16.86 -5.97
C GLU A 49 -8.79 15.81 -5.00
N ILE A 50 -9.31 15.79 -3.77
CA ILE A 50 -9.06 14.67 -2.85
C ILE A 50 -10.13 13.60 -3.06
N ALA A 51 -9.70 12.34 -3.13
CA ALA A 51 -10.58 11.19 -3.26
C ALA A 51 -10.17 10.07 -2.31
N LEU A 52 -11.15 9.25 -1.90
CA LEU A 52 -10.90 8.03 -1.15
C LEU A 52 -10.97 6.85 -2.13
N VAL A 53 -9.89 6.07 -2.19
CA VAL A 53 -9.77 4.92 -3.06
C VAL A 53 -9.26 3.71 -2.28
N ARG A 54 -9.47 2.49 -2.77
CA ARG A 54 -8.97 1.28 -2.12
C ARG A 54 -7.46 1.12 -2.38
N TRP A 55 -6.67 0.86 -1.35
CA TRP A 55 -5.26 0.53 -1.52
C TRP A 55 -5.08 -0.91 -2.04
N GLY A 56 -4.63 -1.02 -3.26
CA GLY A 56 -4.48 -2.28 -3.99
C GLY A 56 -5.01 -2.13 -5.40
N LEU A 57 -4.15 -1.67 -6.32
CA LEU A 57 -4.48 -1.32 -7.69
C LEU A 57 -5.06 -2.51 -8.44
N LEU A 58 -6.19 -2.29 -9.07
CA LEU A 58 -6.88 -3.22 -9.94
C LEU A 58 -6.97 -2.60 -11.34
N PRO A 59 -6.25 -3.14 -12.32
CA PRO A 59 -6.31 -2.64 -13.69
C PRO A 59 -7.70 -2.79 -14.30
N SER A 60 -8.12 -1.81 -15.12
CA SER A 60 -9.46 -1.77 -15.74
C SER A 60 -9.77 -2.96 -16.66
N TRP A 61 -8.75 -3.64 -17.18
CA TRP A 61 -8.89 -4.79 -18.06
C TRP A 61 -9.09 -6.14 -17.33
N VAL A 62 -8.99 -6.17 -16.00
CA VAL A 62 -9.21 -7.39 -15.22
C VAL A 62 -10.69 -7.75 -15.26
N LYS A 63 -10.99 -9.00 -15.61
CA LYS A 63 -12.37 -9.49 -15.70
C LYS A 63 -12.97 -9.81 -14.35
N ASP A 64 -12.26 -10.58 -13.52
CA ASP A 64 -12.67 -10.90 -12.14
C ASP A 64 -11.57 -10.44 -11.16
N PRO A 65 -11.89 -9.52 -10.25
CA PRO A 65 -10.95 -9.07 -9.21
C PRO A 65 -10.38 -10.19 -8.34
N LYS A 66 -11.08 -11.32 -8.20
CA LYS A 66 -10.65 -12.46 -7.39
C LYS A 66 -9.46 -13.19 -8.00
N ASP A 67 -9.35 -13.14 -9.33
CA ASP A 67 -8.27 -13.80 -10.07
C ASP A 67 -7.02 -12.92 -10.20
N PHE A 68 -7.07 -11.68 -9.72
CA PHE A 68 -5.95 -10.74 -9.81
C PHE A 68 -5.25 -10.56 -8.46
N ALA A 69 -3.92 -10.69 -8.47
CA ALA A 69 -3.12 -10.52 -7.26
C ALA A 69 -3.26 -9.08 -6.70
N LEU A 70 -3.30 -8.96 -5.38
CA LEU A 70 -3.33 -7.67 -4.72
C LEU A 70 -2.02 -6.88 -4.97
N VAL A 71 -2.11 -5.78 -5.71
CA VAL A 71 -0.98 -4.94 -6.11
C VAL A 71 -0.96 -3.64 -5.33
N ILE A 72 -0.29 -3.64 -4.20
CA ILE A 72 -0.18 -2.46 -3.32
C ILE A 72 0.98 -1.52 -3.69
N ASN A 73 1.97 -2.04 -4.42
CA ASN A 73 3.15 -1.28 -4.85
C ASN A 73 3.44 -1.48 -6.33
N ALA A 74 3.85 -0.40 -7.01
CA ALA A 74 4.36 -0.40 -8.36
C ALA A 74 5.86 -0.11 -8.35
N ARG A 75 6.69 -1.02 -8.90
CA ARG A 75 8.13 -0.78 -8.99
C ARG A 75 8.42 0.26 -10.06
N GLY A 76 9.07 1.37 -9.70
CA GLY A 76 9.41 2.47 -10.59
C GLY A 76 10.20 2.04 -11.81
N GLU A 77 11.10 1.08 -11.66
CA GLU A 77 11.96 0.54 -12.72
C GLU A 77 11.18 -0.14 -13.88
N SER A 78 9.94 -0.53 -13.62
CA SER A 78 9.11 -1.25 -14.60
C SER A 78 7.71 -0.64 -14.79
N VAL A 79 7.47 0.54 -14.24
CA VAL A 79 6.15 1.18 -14.23
C VAL A 79 5.70 1.60 -15.63
N LEU A 80 6.64 1.92 -16.52
CA LEU A 80 6.37 2.28 -17.92
C LEU A 80 6.03 1.07 -18.81
N ASP A 81 6.53 -0.11 -18.44
CA ASP A 81 6.48 -1.29 -19.33
C ASP A 81 5.36 -2.25 -18.94
N LYS A 82 5.15 -2.44 -17.63
CA LYS A 82 4.17 -3.43 -17.15
C LYS A 82 2.73 -3.06 -17.51
N PRO A 83 1.95 -3.97 -18.10
CA PRO A 83 0.55 -3.74 -18.48
C PRO A 83 -0.31 -3.23 -17.32
N ALA A 84 -0.04 -3.68 -16.09
CA ALA A 84 -0.78 -3.26 -14.90
C ALA A 84 -0.61 -1.76 -14.57
N PHE A 85 0.48 -1.12 -15.01
CA PHE A 85 0.83 0.24 -14.56
C PHE A 85 0.93 1.27 -15.68
N ARG A 86 1.33 0.86 -16.90
CA ARG A 86 1.64 1.81 -17.97
C ARG A 86 0.50 2.77 -18.30
N ALA A 87 -0.76 2.29 -18.28
CA ALA A 87 -1.92 3.14 -18.56
C ALA A 87 -2.15 4.15 -17.43
N ALA A 88 -2.02 3.71 -16.18
CA ALA A 88 -2.12 4.56 -15.00
C ALA A 88 -0.95 5.57 -14.96
N MET A 89 0.28 5.15 -15.25
CA MET A 89 1.43 6.03 -15.31
C MET A 89 1.27 7.13 -16.36
N LYS A 90 0.64 6.83 -17.48
CA LYS A 90 0.38 7.81 -18.52
C LYS A 90 -0.69 8.83 -18.14
N ARG A 91 -1.76 8.43 -17.46
CA ARG A 91 -2.98 9.26 -17.33
C ARG A 91 -3.53 9.40 -15.91
N ARG A 92 -3.16 8.53 -14.98
CA ARG A 92 -3.79 8.41 -13.66
C ARG A 92 -2.75 8.36 -12.54
N ARG A 93 -1.88 9.38 -12.55
CA ARG A 93 -0.96 9.63 -11.46
C ARG A 93 -1.70 10.35 -10.33
N CYS A 94 -1.34 10.07 -9.09
CA CYS A 94 -1.89 10.73 -7.92
C CYS A 94 -0.82 10.90 -6.84
N LEU A 95 -1.12 11.70 -5.85
CA LEU A 95 -0.34 11.85 -4.63
C LEU A 95 -1.08 11.13 -3.51
N ILE A 96 -0.43 10.22 -2.81
CA ILE A 96 -0.99 9.54 -1.65
C ILE A 96 -0.50 10.27 -0.40
N LEU A 97 -1.44 10.71 0.44
CA LEU A 97 -1.16 11.50 1.63
C LEU A 97 -0.53 10.63 2.70
N ALA A 98 0.56 11.10 3.31
CA ALA A 98 1.21 10.43 4.44
C ALA A 98 1.95 11.43 5.33
N ASP A 99 2.12 11.08 6.61
CA ASP A 99 3.03 11.75 7.52
C ASP A 99 4.03 10.78 8.18
N GLY A 100 3.87 9.47 7.92
CA GLY A 100 4.81 8.44 8.31
C GLY A 100 4.50 7.10 7.67
N PHE A 101 5.47 6.19 7.65
CA PHE A 101 5.28 4.83 7.16
C PHE A 101 6.13 3.84 7.96
N TYR A 102 5.84 2.56 7.78
CA TYR A 102 6.52 1.49 8.51
C TYR A 102 7.32 0.62 7.56
N GLU A 103 8.49 0.23 8.01
CA GLU A 103 9.29 -0.85 7.42
C GLU A 103 9.85 -1.78 8.50
N TRP A 104 10.11 -3.01 8.13
CA TRP A 104 10.51 -4.06 9.06
C TRP A 104 11.95 -4.46 8.82
N LYS A 105 12.83 -4.06 9.75
CA LYS A 105 14.23 -4.46 9.76
C LYS A 105 14.38 -5.90 10.25
N ALA A 106 15.19 -6.71 9.57
CA ALA A 106 15.54 -8.04 10.06
C ALA A 106 16.26 -7.94 11.43
N ALA A 107 15.79 -8.70 12.41
CA ALA A 107 16.35 -8.72 13.77
C ALA A 107 16.40 -10.17 14.26
N GLY A 108 17.55 -10.82 14.16
CA GLY A 108 17.72 -12.23 14.47
C GLY A 108 16.75 -13.12 13.66
N LYS A 109 15.91 -13.90 14.35
CA LYS A 109 14.88 -14.76 13.72
C LYS A 109 13.57 -14.02 13.46
N GLY A 110 13.46 -12.73 13.76
CA GLY A 110 12.25 -11.92 13.64
C GLY A 110 12.46 -10.66 12.81
N LYS A 111 11.49 -9.76 12.88
CA LYS A 111 11.56 -8.44 12.27
C LYS A 111 11.14 -7.38 13.28
N GLN A 112 11.93 -6.33 13.40
CA GLN A 112 11.65 -5.16 14.21
C GLN A 112 10.98 -4.10 13.34
N PRO A 113 9.73 -3.69 13.60
CA PRO A 113 9.11 -2.57 12.89
C PRO A 113 9.79 -1.26 13.26
N HIS A 114 9.99 -0.42 12.26
CA HIS A 114 10.46 0.95 12.40
C HIS A 114 9.41 1.89 11.83
N PHE A 115 9.16 2.99 12.52
CA PHE A 115 8.39 4.10 11.99
C PHE A 115 9.34 5.11 11.36
N ILE A 116 8.99 5.58 10.18
CA ILE A 116 9.80 6.47 9.35
C ILE A 116 8.95 7.70 9.08
N ARG A 117 9.46 8.89 9.43
CA ARG A 117 8.78 10.17 9.23
C ARG A 117 9.79 11.25 8.85
N ARG A 118 9.33 12.36 8.33
CA ARG A 118 10.20 13.52 8.10
C ARG A 118 10.73 14.06 9.42
N LYS A 119 12.00 14.49 9.41
CA LYS A 119 12.66 15.07 10.62
C LYS A 119 11.98 16.35 11.10
N ASP A 120 11.42 17.13 10.17
CA ASP A 120 10.71 18.37 10.46
C ASP A 120 9.24 18.16 10.88
N GLY A 121 8.76 16.90 10.91
CA GLY A 121 7.39 16.55 11.26
C GLY A 121 6.34 16.92 10.22
N ALA A 122 6.73 17.45 9.06
CA ALA A 122 5.79 17.83 8.00
C ALA A 122 5.24 16.60 7.26
N PRO A 123 4.02 16.67 6.70
CA PRO A 123 3.50 15.62 5.82
C PRO A 123 4.30 15.54 4.53
N PHE A 124 4.06 14.48 3.78
CA PHE A 124 4.67 14.25 2.47
C PHE A 124 3.74 13.45 1.56
N ALA A 125 4.07 13.41 0.28
CA ALA A 125 3.32 12.69 -0.72
C ALA A 125 4.08 11.46 -1.20
N PHE A 126 3.46 10.29 -1.18
CA PHE A 126 3.94 9.20 -2.02
C PHE A 126 3.49 9.43 -3.48
N ALA A 127 4.37 9.13 -4.42
CA ALA A 127 3.98 8.96 -5.81
C ALA A 127 3.00 7.78 -5.89
N GLY A 128 1.82 8.00 -6.42
CA GLY A 128 0.78 6.99 -6.57
C GLY A 128 0.32 6.84 -8.00
N LEU A 129 -0.18 5.67 -8.31
CA LEU A 129 -0.93 5.37 -9.53
C LEU A 129 -2.32 4.90 -9.11
N TRP A 130 -3.36 5.37 -9.81
CA TRP A 130 -4.73 4.96 -9.53
C TRP A 130 -5.42 4.42 -10.78
N GLU A 131 -6.45 3.63 -10.58
CA GLU A 131 -7.28 3.06 -11.64
C GLU A 131 -8.73 3.02 -11.18
N CYS A 132 -9.64 3.10 -12.16
CA CYS A 132 -11.04 2.78 -12.00
C CYS A 132 -11.34 1.48 -12.74
N TRP A 133 -11.71 0.46 -11.99
CA TRP A 133 -12.20 -0.80 -12.54
C TRP A 133 -13.72 -0.74 -12.59
N THR A 134 -14.30 -1.14 -13.74
CA THR A 134 -15.75 -1.23 -13.91
C THR A 134 -16.13 -2.70 -14.06
N GLY A 135 -16.99 -3.17 -13.18
CA GLY A 135 -17.48 -4.53 -13.18
C GLY A 135 -18.62 -4.78 -14.19
N PRO A 136 -18.98 -6.03 -14.37
CA PRO A 136 -19.96 -6.43 -15.39
C PRO A 136 -21.37 -5.87 -15.16
N ASN A 137 -21.70 -5.45 -13.93
CA ASN A 137 -23.00 -4.85 -13.61
C ASN A 137 -22.93 -3.32 -13.52
N GLY A 138 -21.80 -2.71 -13.93
CA GLY A 138 -21.60 -1.26 -13.88
C GLY A 138 -21.10 -0.75 -12.53
N GLU A 139 -20.76 -1.62 -11.58
CA GLU A 139 -20.08 -1.22 -10.34
C GLU A 139 -18.69 -0.65 -10.63
N GLU A 140 -18.34 0.43 -9.97
CA GLU A 140 -17.04 1.07 -10.11
C GLU A 140 -16.22 0.90 -8.82
N LEU A 141 -14.94 0.57 -8.99
CA LEU A 141 -13.98 0.45 -7.90
C LEU A 141 -12.72 1.26 -8.22
N GLU A 142 -12.55 2.38 -7.55
CA GLU A 142 -11.33 3.15 -7.62
C GLU A 142 -10.26 2.56 -6.68
N THR A 143 -9.07 2.37 -7.22
CA THR A 143 -7.96 1.71 -6.52
C THR A 143 -6.65 2.43 -6.78
N ALA A 144 -5.67 2.28 -5.86
CA ALA A 144 -4.35 2.88 -6.05
C ALA A 144 -3.23 1.98 -5.55
N ALA A 145 -2.02 2.22 -6.08
CA ALA A 145 -0.77 1.63 -5.62
C ALA A 145 0.30 2.71 -5.40
N ILE A 146 1.20 2.47 -4.44
CA ILE A 146 2.35 3.33 -4.16
C ILE A 146 3.49 2.97 -5.12
N VAL A 147 4.09 3.97 -5.76
CA VAL A 147 5.32 3.77 -6.55
C VAL A 147 6.50 3.61 -5.61
N THR A 148 7.37 2.64 -5.87
CA THR A 148 8.55 2.35 -5.04
C THR A 148 9.82 2.35 -5.86
N THR A 149 10.93 2.68 -5.20
CA THR A 149 12.28 2.69 -5.77
C THR A 149 13.28 2.04 -4.81
N SER A 150 14.57 1.99 -5.17
CA SER A 150 15.64 1.60 -4.24
C SER A 150 15.67 2.53 -3.02
N ALA A 151 16.04 2.00 -1.86
CA ALA A 151 16.19 2.81 -0.67
C ALA A 151 17.39 3.77 -0.79
N ASN A 152 17.25 4.96 -0.19
CA ASN A 152 18.36 5.86 0.01
C ASN A 152 19.31 5.32 1.11
N ARG A 153 20.46 6.02 1.33
CA ARG A 153 21.47 5.64 2.33
C ARG A 153 20.87 5.43 3.72
N ASP A 154 19.90 6.25 4.11
CA ASP A 154 19.39 6.27 5.48
C ASP A 154 18.42 5.11 5.75
N LEU A 155 17.67 4.68 4.75
CA LEU A 155 16.67 3.62 4.86
C LEU A 155 17.19 2.24 4.41
N ALA A 156 18.27 2.19 3.63
CA ALA A 156 18.87 0.93 3.17
C ALA A 156 19.22 -0.05 4.32
N PRO A 157 19.65 0.39 5.53
CA PRO A 157 19.88 -0.51 6.65
C PRO A 157 18.60 -1.17 7.22
N ILE A 158 17.42 -0.65 6.87
CA ILE A 158 16.11 -1.15 7.32
C ILE A 158 15.48 -2.03 6.25
N HIS A 159 15.42 -1.52 5.01
CA HIS A 159 14.85 -2.23 3.87
C HIS A 159 15.48 -1.75 2.56
N GLU A 160 15.66 -2.65 1.58
CA GLU A 160 16.25 -2.36 0.27
C GLU A 160 15.43 -1.43 -0.65
N ARG A 161 14.14 -1.28 -0.34
CA ARG A 161 13.17 -0.46 -1.11
C ARG A 161 12.57 0.60 -0.21
N MET A 162 12.17 1.73 -0.84
CA MET A 162 11.39 2.78 -0.20
C MET A 162 10.29 3.29 -1.14
N PRO A 163 9.20 3.88 -0.63
CA PRO A 163 8.24 4.60 -1.45
C PRO A 163 8.91 5.81 -2.11
N VAL A 164 8.50 6.12 -3.34
CA VAL A 164 8.89 7.38 -3.99
C VAL A 164 8.15 8.52 -3.32
N VAL A 165 8.88 9.51 -2.85
CA VAL A 165 8.32 10.72 -2.24
C VAL A 165 8.46 11.86 -3.24
N VAL A 166 7.32 12.42 -3.65
CA VAL A 166 7.29 13.55 -4.58
C VAL A 166 7.55 14.85 -3.79
N PRO A 167 8.55 15.65 -4.15
CA PRO A 167 8.73 16.98 -3.55
C PRO A 167 7.55 17.91 -3.84
N ALA A 168 7.25 18.84 -2.93
CA ALA A 168 6.06 19.68 -3.06
C ALA A 168 6.07 20.59 -4.32
N ASP A 169 7.23 21.04 -4.73
CA ASP A 169 7.46 21.82 -5.96
C ASP A 169 7.25 21.00 -7.25
N ALA A 170 7.31 19.67 -7.15
CA ALA A 170 7.08 18.75 -8.27
C ALA A 170 5.64 18.19 -8.33
N PHE A 171 4.76 18.55 -7.39
CA PHE A 171 3.37 18.06 -7.38
C PHE A 171 2.62 18.35 -8.68
N ALA A 172 2.77 19.56 -9.22
CA ALA A 172 2.12 19.94 -10.47
C ALA A 172 2.60 19.06 -11.64
N LEU A 173 3.91 18.86 -11.77
CA LEU A 173 4.50 18.03 -12.81
C LEU A 173 4.05 16.57 -12.69
N TRP A 174 4.02 16.00 -11.47
CA TRP A 174 3.58 14.63 -11.26
C TRP A 174 2.10 14.42 -11.61
N LEU A 175 1.25 15.38 -11.23
CA LEU A 175 -0.21 15.27 -11.37
C LEU A 175 -0.72 15.62 -12.76
N ASP A 176 -0.02 16.44 -13.56
CA ASP A 176 -0.50 16.91 -14.85
C ASP A 176 -0.59 15.79 -15.88
N PRO A 177 -1.80 15.41 -16.35
CA PRO A 177 -1.98 14.35 -17.32
C PRO A 177 -1.41 14.66 -18.70
N ASN A 178 -1.09 15.95 -19.00
CA ASN A 178 -0.47 16.38 -20.26
C ASN A 178 1.06 16.21 -20.24
N VAL A 179 1.67 16.08 -19.09
CA VAL A 179 3.09 15.73 -18.97
C VAL A 179 3.27 14.27 -19.35
N ASP A 180 4.13 14.01 -20.32
CA ASP A 180 4.43 12.65 -20.78
C ASP A 180 4.96 11.75 -19.66
N GLU A 181 4.73 10.47 -19.80
CA GLU A 181 5.05 9.49 -18.74
C GLU A 181 6.56 9.35 -18.46
N LYS A 182 7.43 9.64 -19.44
CA LYS A 182 8.89 9.58 -19.26
C LYS A 182 9.37 10.77 -18.43
N THR A 183 8.87 11.98 -18.75
CA THR A 183 9.13 13.18 -17.95
C THR A 183 8.63 13.02 -16.53
N ALA A 184 7.41 12.52 -16.32
CA ALA A 184 6.91 12.24 -14.97
C ALA A 184 7.73 11.16 -14.26
N ALA A 185 8.21 10.13 -14.98
CA ALA A 185 9.04 9.07 -14.42
C ALA A 185 10.43 9.56 -13.95
N SER A 186 10.91 10.70 -14.40
CA SER A 186 12.16 11.30 -13.90
C SER A 186 12.10 11.66 -12.39
N LEU A 187 10.89 11.80 -11.85
CA LEU A 187 10.66 11.99 -10.40
C LEU A 187 10.77 10.69 -9.59
N ILE A 188 10.86 9.53 -10.25
CA ILE A 188 10.97 8.24 -9.59
C ILE A 188 12.42 8.03 -9.16
N ALA A 189 12.75 8.56 -8.00
CA ALA A 189 14.07 8.48 -7.41
C ALA A 189 13.98 8.25 -5.89
N PRO A 190 15.02 7.74 -5.26
CA PRO A 190 15.13 7.74 -3.80
C PRO A 190 14.97 9.16 -3.25
N ALA A 191 14.27 9.32 -2.13
CA ALA A 191 14.23 10.61 -1.45
C ALA A 191 15.63 11.05 -1.03
N GLN A 192 15.82 12.35 -0.88
CA GLN A 192 17.09 12.92 -0.41
C GLN A 192 17.50 12.29 0.92
N ASN A 193 18.81 12.09 1.08
CA ASN A 193 19.36 11.68 2.35
C ASN A 193 19.06 12.75 3.41
N ASP A 194 19.00 12.34 4.66
CA ASP A 194 18.72 13.19 5.81
C ASP A 194 17.31 13.79 5.89
N LEU A 195 16.43 13.50 4.93
CA LEU A 195 15.02 13.94 4.95
C LEU A 195 14.23 13.23 6.07
N PHE A 196 14.46 11.95 6.26
CA PHE A 196 13.71 11.11 7.20
C PHE A 196 14.51 10.76 8.44
N GLU A 197 13.82 10.58 9.56
CA GLU A 197 14.28 9.82 10.71
C GLU A 197 13.54 8.49 10.75
N ALA A 198 14.21 7.46 11.26
CA ALA A 198 13.65 6.14 11.46
C ALA A 198 13.97 5.63 12.86
N TYR A 199 12.99 5.09 13.55
CA TYR A 199 13.17 4.55 14.90
C TYR A 199 12.30 3.31 15.13
N PRO A 200 12.73 2.39 16.02
CA PRO A 200 11.95 1.21 16.34
C PRO A 200 10.64 1.57 17.03
N VAL A 201 9.59 0.80 16.71
CA VAL A 201 8.27 0.92 17.35
C VAL A 201 7.78 -0.44 17.83
N SER A 202 6.71 -0.44 18.63
CA SER A 202 6.12 -1.66 19.16
C SER A 202 5.64 -2.60 18.04
N THR A 203 5.83 -3.91 18.23
CA THR A 203 5.27 -4.97 17.36
C THR A 203 3.74 -5.01 17.35
N ALA A 204 3.07 -4.24 18.19
CA ALA A 204 1.63 -4.05 18.18
C ALA A 204 1.11 -3.57 16.80
N VAL A 205 1.95 -2.85 16.02
CA VAL A 205 1.65 -2.42 14.65
C VAL A 205 1.41 -3.59 13.69
N ASN A 206 1.94 -4.78 13.97
CA ASN A 206 1.74 -5.97 13.13
C ASN A 206 0.26 -6.38 13.05
N ARG A 207 -0.52 -6.08 14.09
CA ARG A 207 -1.96 -6.34 14.10
C ARG A 207 -2.71 -5.17 13.48
N VAL A 208 -3.33 -5.39 12.33
CA VAL A 208 -4.06 -4.35 11.56
C VAL A 208 -5.20 -3.71 12.36
N ALA A 209 -5.81 -4.45 13.28
CA ALA A 209 -6.88 -3.94 14.13
C ALA A 209 -6.41 -2.89 15.17
N ASN A 210 -5.11 -2.82 15.43
CA ASN A 210 -4.57 -1.75 16.29
C ASN A 210 -4.40 -0.49 15.42
N ASP A 211 -5.02 0.61 15.84
CA ASP A 211 -4.94 1.91 15.15
C ASP A 211 -5.03 3.02 16.20
N ASN A 212 -3.91 3.34 16.84
CA ASN A 212 -3.81 4.36 17.89
C ASN A 212 -2.42 5.01 17.94
N ALA A 213 -2.31 6.11 18.67
CA ALA A 213 -1.09 6.93 18.74
C ALA A 213 0.14 6.20 19.32
N GLU A 214 -0.06 5.15 20.12
CA GLU A 214 1.06 4.40 20.71
C GLU A 214 1.89 3.66 19.64
N LEU A 215 1.29 3.38 18.49
CA LEU A 215 1.97 2.66 17.40
C LEU A 215 3.10 3.44 16.75
N VAL A 216 3.08 4.78 16.83
CA VAL A 216 4.12 5.68 16.32
C VAL A 216 5.10 6.12 17.39
N ALA A 217 4.90 5.70 18.65
CA ALA A 217 5.80 6.01 19.73
C ALA A 217 7.11 5.20 19.63
N ARG A 218 8.25 5.84 19.95
CA ARG A 218 9.54 5.17 20.00
C ARG A 218 9.51 4.02 21.02
N PHE A 219 10.02 2.88 20.61
CA PHE A 219 10.12 1.69 21.44
C PHE A 219 11.56 1.45 21.86
N ASP A 220 11.86 1.61 23.15
CA ASP A 220 13.19 1.45 23.73
C ASP A 220 13.39 0.08 24.39
N GLY A 221 12.43 -0.83 24.20
CA GLY A 221 12.49 -2.18 24.74
C GLY A 221 13.42 -3.12 23.95
N PRO A 222 13.63 -4.35 24.44
CA PRO A 222 14.42 -5.35 23.73
C PRO A 222 13.80 -5.65 22.35
N PRO A 223 14.62 -6.02 21.33
CA PRO A 223 14.12 -6.37 20.01
C PRO A 223 13.02 -7.42 20.08
N ALA A 224 12.05 -7.32 19.16
CA ALA A 224 10.93 -8.24 19.10
C ALA A 224 11.39 -9.71 19.11
N PRO A 225 10.83 -10.58 19.98
CA PRO A 225 11.13 -12.00 19.94
C PRO A 225 10.71 -12.59 18.59
N ALA A 226 11.44 -13.60 18.13
CA ALA A 226 11.09 -14.33 16.91
C ALA A 226 9.61 -14.79 16.97
N PRO A 227 8.87 -14.73 15.84
CA PRO A 227 7.53 -15.28 15.80
C PRO A 227 7.55 -16.72 16.28
N ARG A 228 6.72 -17.04 17.27
CA ARG A 228 6.49 -18.45 17.62
C ARG A 228 6.03 -19.14 16.34
N GLN A 229 6.76 -20.18 15.91
CA GLN A 229 6.30 -21.02 14.82
C GLN A 229 4.89 -21.48 15.20
N ALA A 230 3.91 -21.18 14.36
CA ALA A 230 2.58 -21.75 14.50
C ALA A 230 2.78 -23.27 14.55
N ALA A 231 2.28 -23.93 15.60
CA ALA A 231 2.30 -25.37 15.68
C ALA A 231 1.74 -25.94 14.36
N PRO A 232 2.36 -26.98 13.80
CA PRO A 232 1.90 -27.56 12.55
C PRO A 232 0.42 -27.88 12.72
N LYS A 233 -0.44 -27.34 11.86
CA LYS A 233 -1.84 -27.73 11.79
C LYS A 233 -1.82 -29.25 11.63
N LYS A 234 -2.36 -29.99 12.63
CA LYS A 234 -2.59 -31.43 12.50
C LYS A 234 -3.25 -31.65 11.13
N ALA A 235 -2.59 -32.42 10.30
CA ALA A 235 -3.15 -32.84 9.02
C ALA A 235 -4.54 -33.42 9.31
N ALA A 236 -5.55 -32.85 8.65
CA ALA A 236 -6.89 -33.41 8.70
C ALA A 236 -6.80 -34.86 8.24
N ALA A 237 -7.28 -35.77 9.08
CA ALA A 237 -7.32 -37.17 8.75
C ALA A 237 -8.05 -37.37 7.40
N ALA A 238 -7.43 -38.11 6.50
CA ALA A 238 -8.02 -38.43 5.21
C ALA A 238 -9.39 -39.10 5.44
N PRO A 239 -10.42 -38.77 4.64
CA PRO A 239 -11.72 -39.43 4.78
C PRO A 239 -11.56 -40.91 4.51
N ALA A 240 -12.09 -41.74 5.45
CA ALA A 240 -12.11 -43.18 5.34
C ALA A 240 -12.75 -43.59 4.00
N THR A 241 -12.04 -44.42 3.25
CA THR A 241 -12.52 -45.05 2.03
C THR A 241 -13.80 -45.84 2.33
N ARG A 242 -14.92 -45.40 1.75
CA ARG A 242 -16.17 -46.18 1.77
C ARG A 242 -15.93 -47.52 1.05
N LYS A 243 -16.19 -48.62 1.77
CA LYS A 243 -16.29 -49.97 1.14
C LYS A 243 -17.40 -49.94 0.09
N PRO A 244 -17.21 -50.61 -1.06
CA PRO A 244 -18.28 -50.76 -2.04
C PRO A 244 -19.42 -51.61 -1.47
N PRO A 245 -20.68 -51.34 -1.87
CA PRO A 245 -21.82 -52.13 -1.44
C PRO A 245 -21.70 -53.55 -1.99
N LYS A 246 -22.05 -54.53 -1.15
CA LYS A 246 -22.17 -55.94 -1.57
C LYS A 246 -23.31 -56.02 -2.57
N ASP A 247 -23.03 -56.69 -3.66
CA ASP A 247 -23.96 -57.11 -4.70
C ASP A 247 -24.89 -58.19 -4.13
N ASP A 248 -26.13 -57.85 -3.82
CA ASP A 248 -27.18 -58.81 -3.49
C ASP A 248 -27.89 -59.14 -4.81
N GLY A 249 -27.48 -60.25 -5.40
CA GLY A 249 -28.16 -60.79 -6.56
C GLY A 249 -29.64 -61.00 -6.34
N GLN A 250 -30.48 -60.26 -7.07
CA GLN A 250 -31.84 -60.66 -7.34
C GLN A 250 -32.12 -60.47 -8.84
N ALA A 251 -32.13 -61.62 -9.49
CA ALA A 251 -32.75 -61.78 -10.79
C ALA A 251 -34.24 -61.45 -10.69
N SER A 252 -34.76 -60.58 -11.56
CA SER A 252 -36.19 -60.55 -11.86
C SER A 252 -36.40 -60.39 -13.34
N LEU A 253 -37.07 -61.36 -13.84
CA LEU A 253 -37.76 -61.50 -15.11
C LEU A 253 -38.76 -60.34 -15.32
N PHE A 254 -38.73 -59.76 -16.48
CA PHE A 254 -39.71 -59.43 -17.51
C PHE A 254 -39.18 -58.30 -18.34
#